data_d2f68c37d40a0ad156d7e973adbe40ff
#
_entry.id   d2f68c37d40a0ad156d7e973adbe40ff
#
_cell.length_a   1.000
_cell.length_b   1.000
_cell.length_c   1.000
_cell.angle_alpha   90.00
_cell.angle_beta   90.00
_cell.angle_gamma   90.00
#
_symmetry.space_group_name_H-M   'P 1'
#
loop_
_entity.id
_entity.type
_entity.pdbx_description
1 polymer ?
#
loop_
_entity_poly.entity_id
_entity_poly.type
_entity_poly.pdbx_seq_one_letter_code
_entity_poly.pdbx_strand_id
1 'polypeptide(L)'
;MGSMSKGLAIAMGMAFVAAGAAQAAAPDWSKVPAKQITAFYPGASPMEWIMKGSEHGGARALKKGETCASCHNDEAADMGKKMVSGQKLEPTPPKGKAAAIPVSVQAANDGTNLYMRFQWKQPPSAGGAKMDAENQVKLALMLEDNKVELANLAGCWATCHEDSRTMPGAKDDKKTKYVKDGS
;
A
#
# COMPACT_ATOMS: atom_id res chain seq x y z
N MET A 1 -11.54 -1.73 85.21
CA MET A 1 -10.15 -1.86 84.72
C MET A 1 -10.22 -2.36 83.29
N GLY A 2 -10.15 -1.48 82.36
CA GLY A 2 -10.27 -1.79 80.94
C GLY A 2 -8.96 -1.41 80.22
N SER A 3 -8.34 -2.39 79.62
CA SER A 3 -7.11 -2.23 78.81
C SER A 3 -7.47 -1.80 77.38
N MET A 4 -7.04 -0.62 76.98
CA MET A 4 -7.12 -0.13 75.60
C MET A 4 -5.89 -0.61 74.85
N SER A 5 -6.09 -1.56 73.95
CA SER A 5 -5.07 -1.95 72.99
C SER A 5 -5.12 -0.98 71.78
N LYS A 6 -4.06 -0.24 71.55
CA LYS A 6 -3.86 0.64 70.37
C LYS A 6 -3.44 -0.22 69.15
N GLY A 7 -4.33 -0.38 68.19
CA GLY A 7 -4.03 -0.97 66.91
C GLY A 7 -3.26 0.01 66.03
N LEU A 8 -2.04 -0.35 65.64
CA LEU A 8 -1.21 0.40 64.70
C LEU A 8 -1.59 -0.01 63.26
N ALA A 9 -2.29 0.86 62.55
CA ALA A 9 -2.60 0.66 61.15
C ALA A 9 -1.39 1.09 60.29
N ILE A 10 -0.70 0.12 59.68
CA ILE A 10 0.35 0.37 58.69
C ILE A 10 -0.33 0.57 57.35
N ALA A 11 -0.39 1.81 56.88
CA ALA A 11 -0.83 2.14 55.53
C ALA A 11 0.33 1.84 54.59
N MET A 12 0.22 0.73 53.84
CA MET A 12 1.13 0.36 52.74
C MET A 12 0.76 1.20 51.51
N GLY A 13 1.48 2.30 51.29
CA GLY A 13 1.33 3.12 50.08
C GLY A 13 1.93 2.38 48.90
N MET A 14 1.09 1.86 47.99
CA MET A 14 1.53 1.40 46.66
C MET A 14 1.88 2.61 45.80
N ALA A 15 3.17 2.87 45.62
CA ALA A 15 3.63 3.81 44.62
C ALA A 15 3.46 3.14 43.21
N PHE A 16 2.44 3.54 42.49
CA PHE A 16 2.33 3.25 41.07
C PHE A 16 3.40 4.05 40.33
N VAL A 17 4.49 3.40 40.00
CA VAL A 17 5.42 3.92 38.98
C VAL A 17 4.72 3.79 37.64
N ALA A 18 4.11 4.87 37.18
CA ALA A 18 3.68 4.97 35.80
C ALA A 18 4.94 4.99 34.93
N ALA A 19 5.33 3.83 34.40
CA ALA A 19 6.30 3.75 33.33
C ALA A 19 5.66 4.42 32.10
N GLY A 20 5.89 5.72 31.96
CA GLY A 20 5.58 6.45 30.75
C GLY A 20 6.34 5.80 29.62
N ALA A 21 5.63 5.19 28.66
CA ALA A 21 6.25 4.75 27.41
C ALA A 21 6.92 5.99 26.81
N ALA A 22 8.24 6.02 26.81
CA ALA A 22 9.01 7.04 26.12
C ALA A 22 8.66 6.91 24.63
N GLN A 23 7.81 7.80 24.17
CA GLN A 23 7.45 7.87 22.75
C GLN A 23 8.70 8.35 22.01
N ALA A 24 9.30 7.48 21.22
CA ALA A 24 10.48 7.82 20.44
C ALA A 24 10.18 9.06 19.60
N ALA A 25 11.05 10.06 19.66
CA ALA A 25 10.89 11.28 18.90
C ALA A 25 10.94 10.97 17.40
N ALA A 26 10.02 11.53 16.64
CA ALA A 26 10.04 11.37 15.18
C ALA A 26 11.37 11.88 14.59
N PRO A 27 11.90 11.24 13.53
CA PRO A 27 13.13 11.66 12.89
C PRO A 27 13.09 13.11 12.38
N ASP A 28 14.24 13.77 12.37
CA ASP A 28 14.39 15.05 11.65
C ASP A 28 14.42 14.77 10.15
N TRP A 29 13.26 14.85 9.52
CA TRP A 29 13.07 14.55 8.10
C TRP A 29 13.84 15.45 7.16
N SER A 30 14.31 16.62 7.62
CA SER A 30 15.14 17.52 6.81
C SER A 30 16.52 16.91 6.51
N LYS A 31 16.97 15.99 7.34
CA LYS A 31 18.26 15.29 7.22
C LYS A 31 18.15 13.92 6.54
N VAL A 32 16.95 13.44 6.31
CA VAL A 32 16.71 12.13 5.67
C VAL A 32 16.54 12.31 4.17
N PRO A 33 17.37 11.69 3.31
CA PRO A 33 17.22 11.79 1.87
C PRO A 33 15.87 11.28 1.40
N ALA A 34 15.24 12.01 0.49
CA ALA A 34 13.99 11.60 -0.14
C ALA A 34 14.26 10.86 -1.45
N LYS A 35 13.55 9.75 -1.66
CA LYS A 35 13.52 9.01 -2.92
C LYS A 35 12.16 9.21 -3.58
N GLN A 36 12.15 9.47 -4.89
CA GLN A 36 10.91 9.54 -5.67
C GLN A 36 10.55 8.15 -6.20
N ILE A 37 9.30 7.76 -5.99
CA ILE A 37 8.70 6.59 -6.61
C ILE A 37 7.43 7.01 -7.34
N THR A 38 6.90 6.14 -8.18
CA THR A 38 5.62 6.35 -8.86
C THR A 38 4.63 5.32 -8.39
N ALA A 39 3.50 5.77 -7.82
CA ALA A 39 2.34 4.94 -7.55
C ALA A 39 1.40 4.98 -8.75
N PHE A 40 0.83 3.82 -9.11
CA PHE A 40 -0.13 3.72 -10.21
C PHE A 40 -1.54 3.66 -9.66
N TYR A 41 -2.44 4.46 -10.26
CA TYR A 41 -3.83 4.51 -9.85
C TYR A 41 -4.60 3.33 -10.47
N PRO A 42 -5.27 2.48 -9.66
CA PRO A 42 -6.05 1.35 -10.18
C PRO A 42 -7.13 1.80 -11.15
N GLY A 43 -7.29 1.06 -12.24
CA GLY A 43 -8.28 1.36 -13.28
C GLY A 43 -7.90 2.49 -14.24
N ALA A 44 -6.87 3.28 -13.94
CA ALA A 44 -6.30 4.26 -14.87
C ALA A 44 -4.98 3.78 -15.48
N SER A 45 -4.14 3.14 -14.67
CA SER A 45 -2.92 2.46 -15.13
C SER A 45 -3.25 1.14 -15.84
N PRO A 46 -2.34 0.61 -16.68
CA PRO A 46 -2.62 -0.55 -17.54
C PRO A 46 -2.61 -1.90 -16.82
N MET A 47 -2.69 -1.95 -15.50
CA MET A 47 -2.58 -3.20 -14.75
C MET A 47 -3.71 -4.18 -15.08
N GLU A 48 -4.94 -3.70 -15.23
CA GLU A 48 -6.07 -4.55 -15.61
C GLU A 48 -5.96 -5.01 -17.07
N TRP A 49 -5.44 -4.17 -17.97
CA TRP A 49 -5.16 -4.52 -19.35
C TRP A 49 -4.13 -5.64 -19.45
N ILE A 50 -3.06 -5.58 -18.64
CA ILE A 50 -2.00 -6.60 -18.59
C ILE A 50 -2.57 -7.99 -18.30
N MET A 51 -3.68 -8.06 -17.57
CA MET A 51 -4.31 -9.33 -17.21
C MET A 51 -5.35 -9.84 -18.20
N LYS A 52 -5.64 -9.12 -19.28
CA LYS A 52 -6.51 -9.60 -20.33
C LYS A 52 -5.81 -10.70 -21.12
N GLY A 53 -6.14 -11.93 -20.83
CA GLY A 53 -5.47 -13.12 -21.37
C GLY A 53 -5.46 -13.26 -22.90
N SER A 54 -6.31 -12.50 -23.63
CA SER A 54 -6.29 -12.44 -25.09
C SER A 54 -5.23 -11.50 -25.66
N GLU A 55 -4.87 -10.47 -24.90
CA GLU A 55 -3.96 -9.41 -25.32
C GLU A 55 -2.58 -9.54 -24.68
N HIS A 56 -2.53 -10.15 -23.49
CA HIS A 56 -1.31 -10.32 -22.70
C HIS A 56 -1.31 -11.64 -21.94
N GLY A 57 -0.19 -12.36 -22.01
CA GLY A 57 -0.02 -13.68 -21.40
C GLY A 57 0.20 -13.70 -19.89
N GLY A 58 0.36 -12.54 -19.25
CA GLY A 58 0.84 -12.42 -17.86
C GLY A 58 0.02 -13.21 -16.84
N ALA A 59 -1.31 -13.15 -16.91
CA ALA A 59 -2.15 -13.89 -15.97
C ALA A 59 -1.97 -15.42 -16.09
N ARG A 60 -1.74 -15.93 -17.31
CA ARG A 60 -1.46 -17.35 -17.52
C ARG A 60 -0.08 -17.75 -16.99
N ALA A 61 0.90 -16.86 -17.14
CA ALA A 61 2.24 -17.04 -16.60
C ALA A 61 2.21 -17.10 -15.07
N LEU A 62 1.53 -16.17 -14.42
CA LEU A 62 1.34 -16.16 -12.95
C LEU A 62 0.68 -17.45 -12.45
N LYS A 63 -0.35 -17.97 -13.14
CA LYS A 63 -0.98 -19.25 -12.79
C LYS A 63 -0.04 -20.45 -12.86
N LYS A 64 1.06 -20.32 -13.58
CA LYS A 64 2.12 -21.35 -13.69
C LYS A 64 3.29 -21.10 -12.73
N GLY A 65 3.20 -20.09 -11.88
CA GLY A 65 4.28 -19.71 -10.97
C GLY A 65 5.42 -18.92 -11.64
N GLU A 66 5.19 -18.39 -12.86
CA GLU A 66 6.17 -17.56 -13.54
C GLU A 66 6.09 -16.09 -13.05
N THR A 67 7.20 -15.38 -13.04
CA THR A 67 7.24 -13.96 -12.67
C THR A 67 7.03 -13.06 -13.87
N CYS A 68 6.68 -11.79 -13.66
CA CYS A 68 6.68 -10.81 -14.75
C CYS A 68 8.06 -10.69 -15.42
N ALA A 69 9.12 -10.80 -14.64
CA ALA A 69 10.50 -10.76 -15.12
C ALA A 69 10.88 -11.94 -16.02
N SER A 70 10.18 -13.09 -15.94
CA SER A 70 10.45 -14.22 -16.86
C SER A 70 10.32 -13.86 -18.33
N CYS A 71 9.42 -12.90 -18.64
CA CYS A 71 9.23 -12.41 -20.01
C CYS A 71 9.81 -11.01 -20.23
N HIS A 72 9.96 -10.19 -19.17
CA HIS A 72 10.31 -8.77 -19.24
C HIS A 72 11.61 -8.44 -18.52
N ASN A 73 12.58 -9.32 -18.52
CA ASN A 73 13.81 -9.19 -17.75
C ASN A 73 14.55 -7.86 -18.02
N ASP A 74 14.72 -7.51 -19.28
CA ASP A 74 15.52 -6.35 -19.70
C ASP A 74 14.67 -5.12 -20.06
N GLU A 75 13.34 -5.20 -19.94
CA GLU A 75 12.41 -4.17 -20.43
C GLU A 75 11.78 -3.34 -19.31
N ALA A 76 12.09 -3.62 -18.05
CA ALA A 76 11.41 -3.01 -16.91
C ALA A 76 11.44 -1.47 -16.92
N ALA A 77 12.58 -0.87 -17.32
CA ALA A 77 12.73 0.58 -17.38
C ALA A 77 11.85 1.20 -18.49
N ASP A 78 11.79 0.57 -19.66
CA ASP A 78 11.00 1.07 -20.78
C ASP A 78 9.51 0.85 -20.57
N MET A 79 9.12 -0.25 -19.97
CA MET A 79 7.75 -0.48 -19.52
C MET A 79 7.31 0.60 -18.51
N GLY A 80 8.15 0.87 -17.52
CA GLY A 80 7.89 1.92 -16.52
C GLY A 80 7.71 3.29 -17.17
N LYS A 81 8.57 3.67 -18.11
CA LYS A 81 8.45 4.93 -18.87
C LYS A 81 7.13 5.02 -19.65
N LYS A 82 6.73 3.96 -20.35
CA LYS A 82 5.46 3.89 -21.10
C LYS A 82 4.26 4.02 -20.18
N MET A 83 4.30 3.42 -19.01
CA MET A 83 3.24 3.53 -18.01
C MET A 83 3.14 4.95 -17.44
N VAL A 84 4.25 5.53 -17.01
CA VAL A 84 4.30 6.89 -16.43
C VAL A 84 3.91 7.96 -17.43
N SER A 85 4.30 7.82 -18.70
CA SER A 85 3.96 8.78 -19.78
C SER A 85 2.48 8.69 -20.21
N GLY A 86 1.74 7.69 -19.76
CA GLY A 86 0.36 7.46 -20.19
C GLY A 86 0.23 6.81 -21.58
N GLN A 87 1.33 6.40 -22.19
CA GLN A 87 1.32 5.73 -23.51
C GLN A 87 0.58 4.39 -23.47
N LYS A 88 0.53 3.76 -22.31
CA LYS A 88 -0.19 2.51 -22.05
C LYS A 88 -1.16 2.73 -20.90
N LEU A 89 -2.31 3.30 -21.19
CA LEU A 89 -3.42 3.43 -20.24
C LEU A 89 -4.45 2.32 -20.46
N GLU A 90 -5.31 2.15 -19.48
CA GLU A 90 -6.53 1.36 -19.66
C GLU A 90 -7.34 1.91 -20.84
N PRO A 91 -7.96 1.06 -21.68
CA PRO A 91 -8.78 1.52 -22.80
C PRO A 91 -9.93 2.43 -22.40
N THR A 92 -10.45 2.23 -21.17
CA THR A 92 -11.54 3.03 -20.61
C THR A 92 -11.18 3.45 -19.18
N PRO A 93 -10.21 4.37 -19.00
CA PRO A 93 -9.82 4.80 -17.66
C PRO A 93 -10.95 5.60 -17.00
N PRO A 94 -11.07 5.54 -15.66
CA PRO A 94 -12.01 6.39 -14.93
C PRO A 94 -11.72 7.88 -15.17
N LYS A 95 -12.77 8.66 -15.44
CA LYS A 95 -12.63 10.08 -15.72
C LYS A 95 -12.04 10.84 -14.53
N GLY A 96 -11.13 11.76 -14.81
CA GLY A 96 -10.52 12.62 -13.79
C GLY A 96 -9.55 11.91 -12.84
N LYS A 97 -9.22 10.64 -13.08
CA LYS A 97 -8.21 9.91 -12.28
C LYS A 97 -6.84 9.97 -12.96
N ALA A 98 -5.82 10.33 -12.19
CA ALA A 98 -4.44 10.27 -12.68
C ALA A 98 -3.98 8.81 -12.80
N ALA A 99 -3.31 8.46 -13.89
CA ALA A 99 -2.77 7.11 -14.06
C ALA A 99 -1.58 6.85 -13.13
N ALA A 100 -0.81 7.88 -12.83
CA ALA A 100 0.40 7.82 -12.03
C ALA A 100 0.48 9.00 -11.07
N ILE A 101 0.96 8.74 -9.86
CA ILE A 101 1.11 9.73 -8.79
C ILE A 101 2.55 9.68 -8.30
N PRO A 102 3.34 10.76 -8.46
CA PRO A 102 4.66 10.84 -7.86
C PRO A 102 4.56 10.89 -6.34
N VAL A 103 5.33 10.05 -5.67
CA VAL A 103 5.37 9.95 -4.21
C VAL A 103 6.80 10.09 -3.73
N SER A 104 7.04 11.03 -2.84
CA SER A 104 8.31 11.18 -2.14
C SER A 104 8.33 10.26 -0.92
N VAL A 105 9.34 9.43 -0.80
CA VAL A 105 9.50 8.47 0.29
C VAL A 105 10.79 8.75 1.04
N GLN A 106 10.69 8.83 2.35
CA GLN A 106 11.82 8.91 3.27
C GLN A 106 11.70 7.78 4.29
N ALA A 107 12.82 7.16 4.64
CA ALA A 107 12.88 6.12 5.65
C ALA A 107 14.04 6.38 6.61
N ALA A 108 13.81 6.17 7.89
CA ALA A 108 14.78 6.27 8.95
C ALA A 108 14.53 5.20 10.01
N ASN A 109 15.56 4.84 10.78
CA ASN A 109 15.39 3.96 11.94
C ASN A 109 16.21 4.47 13.12
N ASP A 110 15.80 4.11 14.32
CA ASP A 110 16.49 4.42 15.58
C ASP A 110 17.08 3.16 16.25
N GLY A 111 17.14 2.05 15.53
CA GLY A 111 17.56 0.74 16.03
C GLY A 111 16.41 -0.10 16.63
N THR A 112 15.28 0.50 16.94
CA THR A 112 14.09 -0.16 17.49
C THR A 112 12.89 -0.03 16.56
N ASN A 113 12.71 1.15 15.97
CA ASN A 113 11.56 1.48 15.12
C ASN A 113 12.02 1.85 13.72
N LEU A 114 11.22 1.48 12.73
CA LEU A 114 11.29 1.97 11.36
C LEU A 114 10.27 3.10 11.19
N TYR A 115 10.74 4.25 10.76
CA TYR A 115 9.93 5.40 10.44
C TYR A 115 9.87 5.57 8.94
N MET A 116 8.69 5.73 8.38
CA MET A 116 8.49 6.00 6.96
C MET A 116 7.62 7.23 6.77
N ARG A 117 8.03 8.11 5.86
CA ARG A 117 7.27 9.30 5.48
C ARG A 117 6.97 9.23 4.00
N PHE A 118 5.70 9.34 3.65
CA PHE A 118 5.20 9.39 2.28
C PHE A 118 4.55 10.75 2.04
N GLN A 119 4.93 11.41 0.96
CA GLN A 119 4.35 12.69 0.58
C GLN A 119 4.01 12.69 -0.90
N TRP A 120 2.81 13.11 -1.23
CA TRP A 120 2.35 13.29 -2.60
C TRP A 120 1.43 14.50 -2.71
N LYS A 121 1.33 15.04 -3.92
CA LYS A 121 0.30 16.03 -4.23
C LYS A 121 -1.00 15.27 -4.49
N GLN A 122 -2.04 15.60 -3.75
CA GLN A 122 -3.36 15.01 -3.97
C GLN A 122 -3.81 15.33 -5.39
N PRO A 123 -4.09 14.33 -6.25
CA PRO A 123 -4.65 14.59 -7.56
C PRO A 123 -6.05 15.19 -7.40
N PRO A 124 -6.52 15.99 -8.40
CA PRO A 124 -7.89 16.47 -8.40
C PRO A 124 -8.84 15.29 -8.23
N SER A 125 -9.74 15.39 -7.27
CA SER A 125 -10.77 14.37 -7.08
C SER A 125 -11.92 14.62 -8.04
N ALA A 126 -12.32 13.62 -8.77
CA ALA A 126 -13.57 13.64 -9.52
C ALA A 126 -14.81 13.46 -8.63
N GLY A 127 -14.65 13.41 -7.30
CA GLY A 127 -15.70 13.32 -6.30
C GLY A 127 -16.78 12.30 -6.62
N GLY A 128 -16.63 11.07 -6.16
CA GLY A 128 -17.74 10.12 -6.17
C GLY A 128 -18.52 10.21 -4.85
N ALA A 129 -19.82 10.04 -4.89
CA ALA A 129 -20.69 10.07 -3.70
C ALA A 129 -20.34 9.04 -2.62
N LYS A 130 -19.44 8.10 -2.92
CA LYS A 130 -18.97 7.04 -2.02
C LYS A 130 -17.55 7.28 -1.50
N MET A 131 -16.89 8.36 -1.93
CA MET A 131 -15.54 8.68 -1.48
C MET A 131 -15.60 9.43 -0.14
N ASP A 132 -14.65 9.10 0.73
CA ASP A 132 -14.38 9.86 1.93
C ASP A 132 -13.94 11.28 1.53
N ALA A 133 -14.72 12.31 1.93
CA ALA A 133 -14.49 13.70 1.54
C ALA A 133 -13.14 14.25 2.05
N GLU A 134 -12.63 13.74 3.18
CA GLU A 134 -11.39 14.20 3.78
C GLU A 134 -10.18 13.41 3.26
N ASN A 135 -10.34 12.11 3.02
CA ASN A 135 -9.26 11.20 2.64
C ASN A 135 -9.54 10.51 1.31
N GLN A 136 -9.63 11.28 0.25
CA GLN A 136 -10.01 10.80 -1.08
C GLN A 136 -8.94 9.91 -1.71
N VAL A 137 -7.66 10.14 -1.39
CA VAL A 137 -6.54 9.29 -1.84
C VAL A 137 -5.87 8.68 -0.63
N LYS A 138 -5.87 7.36 -0.58
CA LYS A 138 -5.27 6.57 0.50
C LYS A 138 -4.11 5.76 -0.05
N LEU A 139 -3.00 5.74 0.69
CA LEU A 139 -1.86 4.88 0.40
C LEU A 139 -2.02 3.57 1.18
N ALA A 140 -2.02 2.46 0.47
CA ALA A 140 -1.88 1.14 1.06
C ALA A 140 -0.44 0.67 0.96
N LEU A 141 0.08 0.08 2.02
CA LEU A 141 1.40 -0.52 2.08
C LEU A 141 1.25 -2.01 2.36
N MET A 142 2.03 -2.81 1.65
CA MET A 142 2.22 -4.21 1.95
C MET A 142 3.67 -4.43 2.33
N LEU A 143 3.91 -5.05 3.48
CA LEU A 143 5.21 -5.57 3.87
C LEU A 143 5.18 -7.08 3.64
N GLU A 144 6.04 -7.55 2.77
CA GLU A 144 6.11 -8.94 2.37
C GLU A 144 7.34 -9.59 3.02
N ASP A 145 7.17 -10.78 3.59
CA ASP A 145 8.19 -11.55 4.31
C ASP A 145 8.47 -12.92 3.68
N ASN A 146 8.24 -13.04 2.37
CA ASN A 146 8.37 -14.26 1.57
C ASN A 146 7.35 -15.37 1.90
N LYS A 147 6.24 -15.02 2.55
CA LYS A 147 5.15 -15.96 2.84
C LYS A 147 3.96 -15.86 1.89
N VAL A 148 3.91 -14.81 1.09
CA VAL A 148 2.82 -14.58 0.12
C VAL A 148 3.36 -14.82 -1.27
N GLU A 149 3.09 -16.01 -1.82
CA GLU A 149 3.64 -16.47 -3.09
C GLU A 149 3.39 -15.51 -4.26
N LEU A 150 2.15 -15.02 -4.39
CA LEU A 150 1.81 -14.11 -5.48
C LEU A 150 2.50 -12.74 -5.36
N ALA A 151 2.82 -12.29 -4.15
CA ALA A 151 3.57 -11.06 -3.93
C ALA A 151 5.00 -11.16 -4.48
N ASN A 152 5.64 -12.32 -4.30
CA ASN A 152 6.96 -12.58 -4.87
C ASN A 152 6.96 -12.64 -6.40
N LEU A 153 5.89 -13.16 -7.00
CA LEU A 153 5.78 -13.31 -8.45
C LEU A 153 5.44 -11.99 -9.15
N ALA A 154 4.53 -11.20 -8.59
CA ALA A 154 3.93 -10.07 -9.30
C ALA A 154 3.69 -8.82 -8.44
N GLY A 155 4.14 -8.81 -7.19
CA GLY A 155 4.09 -7.66 -6.30
C GLY A 155 2.74 -7.42 -5.64
N CYS A 156 2.68 -6.32 -4.90
CA CYS A 156 1.56 -5.94 -4.03
C CYS A 156 0.22 -5.85 -4.79
N TRP A 157 0.21 -5.22 -5.96
CA TRP A 157 -1.02 -5.02 -6.71
C TRP A 157 -1.71 -6.34 -7.07
N ALA A 158 -0.96 -7.28 -7.64
CA ALA A 158 -1.49 -8.57 -8.05
C ALA A 158 -2.00 -9.40 -6.85
N THR A 159 -1.33 -9.31 -5.72
CA THR A 159 -1.74 -9.99 -4.48
C THR A 159 -3.06 -9.43 -3.96
N CYS A 160 -3.20 -8.11 -3.88
CA CYS A 160 -4.44 -7.48 -3.42
C CYS A 160 -5.61 -7.65 -4.41
N HIS A 161 -5.32 -7.91 -5.68
CA HIS A 161 -6.30 -8.00 -6.76
C HIS A 161 -6.33 -9.39 -7.40
N GLU A 162 -5.93 -10.41 -6.67
CA GLU A 162 -5.86 -11.80 -7.16
C GLU A 162 -7.21 -12.37 -7.62
N ASP A 163 -8.31 -11.80 -7.17
CA ASP A 163 -9.66 -12.15 -7.56
C ASP A 163 -10.18 -11.40 -8.80
N SER A 164 -9.35 -10.54 -9.40
CA SER A 164 -9.65 -9.91 -10.69
C SER A 164 -9.67 -10.93 -11.81
N ARG A 165 -10.42 -10.59 -12.86
CA ARG A 165 -10.50 -11.34 -14.11
C ARG A 165 -9.15 -11.94 -14.51
N THR A 166 -9.14 -13.22 -14.84
CA THR A 166 -8.00 -14.03 -15.29
C THR A 166 -6.88 -14.25 -14.26
N MET A 167 -6.89 -13.57 -13.12
CA MET A 167 -5.93 -13.81 -12.03
C MET A 167 -6.12 -15.17 -11.38
N PRO A 168 -5.08 -15.69 -10.67
CA PRO A 168 -5.15 -17.02 -10.05
C PRO A 168 -6.33 -17.24 -9.10
N GLY A 169 -6.70 -16.25 -8.31
CA GLY A 169 -7.82 -16.30 -7.37
C GLY A 169 -9.19 -15.90 -7.95
N ALA A 170 -9.27 -15.61 -9.25
CA ALA A 170 -10.52 -15.22 -9.89
C ALA A 170 -11.51 -16.39 -9.93
N LYS A 171 -12.73 -16.15 -9.47
CA LYS A 171 -13.84 -17.11 -9.56
C LYS A 171 -14.47 -17.13 -10.97
N ASP A 172 -14.46 -15.98 -11.62
CA ASP A 172 -14.97 -15.78 -12.97
C ASP A 172 -14.30 -14.52 -13.59
N ASP A 173 -14.62 -14.23 -14.85
CA ASP A 173 -14.07 -13.09 -15.58
C ASP A 173 -14.88 -11.79 -15.42
N LYS A 174 -15.78 -11.68 -14.45
CA LYS A 174 -16.66 -10.51 -14.30
C LYS A 174 -15.99 -9.33 -13.62
N LYS A 175 -15.06 -9.57 -12.70
CA LYS A 175 -14.36 -8.51 -12.00
C LYS A 175 -13.22 -7.96 -12.85
N THR A 176 -13.53 -7.00 -13.70
CA THR A 176 -12.58 -6.40 -14.63
C THR A 176 -11.93 -5.12 -14.12
N LYS A 177 -12.56 -4.45 -13.15
CA LYS A 177 -12.10 -3.20 -12.55
C LYS A 177 -12.53 -3.08 -11.10
N TYR A 178 -11.67 -2.49 -10.28
CA TYR A 178 -11.99 -2.08 -8.91
C TYR A 178 -12.48 -0.64 -8.82
N VAL A 179 -11.96 0.23 -9.68
CA VAL A 179 -12.34 1.63 -9.78
C VAL A 179 -13.08 1.85 -11.08
N LYS A 180 -14.28 2.41 -11.01
CA LYS A 180 -15.14 2.75 -12.14
C LYS A 180 -15.51 4.23 -12.10
N ASP A 181 -16.05 4.75 -13.18
CA ASP A 181 -16.62 6.09 -13.19
C ASP A 181 -17.70 6.23 -12.11
N GLY A 182 -17.63 7.32 -11.34
CA GLY A 182 -18.55 7.58 -10.24
C GLY A 182 -18.25 6.84 -8.92
N SER A 183 -17.08 6.18 -8.82
CA SER A 183 -16.63 5.55 -7.57
C SER A 183 -15.71 6.46 -6.80
#